data_071ddd2b20e697781b73248269c8bafa
#
_entry.id   071ddd2b20e697781b73248269c8bafa
#
_cell.length_a   1.000
_cell.length_b   1.000
_cell.length_c   1.000
_cell.angle_alpha   90.00
_cell.angle_beta   90.00
_cell.angle_gamma   90.00
#
_symmetry.space_group_name_H-M   'P 1'
#
loop_
_entity.id
_entity.type
_entity.pdbx_description
1 polymer ?
#
loop_
_entity_poly.entity_id
_entity_poly.type
_entity_poly.pdbx_seq_one_letter_code
_entity_poly.pdbx_strand_id
1 'polypeptide(L)'
;YSGKMAAAGCGVVAITNAVYALNGQFVDPMLFADYAVEKHYRIIGAGTHDGIFKAAAKKFGDTYGFTYIKTTYSTSEVREYLKKGCVAISHVPGHYVTVADFNPKTKKYLVLDSHPIKSRPTGSFGNWFKRERLERGGLTSSAYYIYGVPGQAWKYESAKGIQFQKDLFTFMIYMR
;
A
#
# COMPACT_ATOMS: atom_id res chain seq x y z
N TYR A 1 -16.88 -19.15 -7.51
CA TYR A 1 -15.65 -18.44 -7.09
C TYR A 1 -15.13 -17.57 -8.24
N SER A 2 -15.67 -16.38 -8.40
CA SER A 2 -15.15 -15.38 -9.33
C SER A 2 -14.02 -14.57 -8.67
N GLY A 3 -12.92 -15.22 -8.33
CA GLY A 3 -11.90 -14.60 -7.53
C GLY A 3 -10.51 -14.69 -8.11
N LYS A 4 -10.33 -14.29 -9.39
CA LYS A 4 -8.96 -14.09 -9.88
C LYS A 4 -8.31 -12.98 -9.09
N MET A 5 -7.11 -13.20 -8.56
CA MET A 5 -6.29 -12.24 -7.86
C MET A 5 -6.16 -10.92 -8.66
N ALA A 6 -6.00 -11.02 -9.97
CA ALA A 6 -5.96 -9.89 -10.90
C ALA A 6 -7.23 -9.00 -10.87
N ALA A 7 -8.40 -9.57 -10.56
CA ALA A 7 -9.66 -8.83 -10.58
C ALA A 7 -10.04 -8.23 -9.22
N ALA A 8 -9.54 -8.78 -8.11
CA ALA A 8 -10.04 -8.46 -6.79
C ALA A 8 -8.98 -8.46 -5.68
N GLY A 9 -7.71 -8.67 -6.02
CA GLY A 9 -6.61 -8.79 -5.08
C GLY A 9 -5.94 -7.48 -4.69
N CYS A 10 -6.42 -6.33 -5.15
CA CYS A 10 -5.74 -5.05 -4.93
C CYS A 10 -5.46 -4.76 -3.45
N GLY A 11 -6.39 -5.06 -2.54
CA GLY A 11 -6.19 -4.84 -1.12
C GLY A 11 -5.11 -5.74 -0.51
N VAL A 12 -5.11 -7.03 -0.83
CA VAL A 12 -4.11 -7.97 -0.30
C VAL A 12 -2.72 -7.73 -0.91
N VAL A 13 -2.64 -7.39 -2.21
CA VAL A 13 -1.39 -6.97 -2.84
C VAL A 13 -0.89 -5.66 -2.25
N ALA A 14 -1.77 -4.72 -1.90
CA ALA A 14 -1.37 -3.50 -1.22
C ALA A 14 -0.73 -3.77 0.16
N ILE A 15 -1.20 -4.78 0.91
CA ILE A 15 -0.54 -5.20 2.16
C ILE A 15 0.87 -5.76 1.88
N THR A 16 1.02 -6.66 0.90
CA THR A 16 2.33 -7.18 0.48
C THR A 16 3.29 -6.04 0.12
N ASN A 17 2.83 -5.10 -0.69
CA ASN A 17 3.61 -3.93 -1.09
C ASN A 17 4.00 -3.06 0.12
N ALA A 18 3.09 -2.92 1.10
CA ALA A 18 3.36 -2.14 2.31
C ALA A 18 4.44 -2.82 3.18
N VAL A 19 4.35 -4.13 3.40
CA VAL A 19 5.35 -4.88 4.15
C VAL A 19 6.71 -4.80 3.47
N TYR A 20 6.76 -5.03 2.17
CA TYR A 20 7.99 -4.93 1.41
C TYR A 20 8.59 -3.52 1.45
N ALA A 21 7.76 -2.47 1.35
CA ALA A 21 8.21 -1.09 1.45
C ALA A 21 8.79 -0.74 2.81
N LEU A 22 8.27 -1.33 3.88
CA LEU A 22 8.71 -1.06 5.25
C LEU A 22 10.07 -1.69 5.58
N ASN A 23 10.29 -2.93 5.16
CA ASN A 23 11.43 -3.72 5.66
C ASN A 23 12.12 -4.59 4.61
N GLY A 24 11.69 -4.55 3.35
CA GLY A 24 12.25 -5.35 2.25
C GLY A 24 11.84 -6.83 2.27
N GLN A 25 11.00 -7.25 3.18
CA GLN A 25 10.55 -8.63 3.27
C GLN A 25 9.41 -8.90 2.29
N PHE A 26 9.63 -9.84 1.38
CA PHE A 26 8.58 -10.32 0.51
C PHE A 26 7.63 -11.27 1.27
N VAL A 27 6.34 -10.98 1.20
CA VAL A 27 5.28 -11.86 1.69
C VAL A 27 4.38 -12.22 0.52
N ASP A 28 4.15 -13.51 0.31
CA ASP A 28 3.24 -13.96 -0.75
C ASP A 28 1.83 -13.37 -0.52
N PRO A 29 1.27 -12.62 -1.47
CA PRO A 29 -0.07 -12.05 -1.34
C PRO A 29 -1.15 -13.12 -1.16
N MET A 30 -0.90 -14.38 -1.54
CA MET A 30 -1.82 -15.48 -1.30
C MET A 30 -2.05 -15.73 0.19
N LEU A 31 -1.04 -15.51 1.04
CA LEU A 31 -1.21 -15.57 2.50
C LEU A 31 -2.33 -14.62 2.99
N PHE A 32 -2.31 -13.38 2.50
CA PHE A 32 -3.34 -12.40 2.84
C PHE A 32 -4.67 -12.67 2.14
N ALA A 33 -4.65 -13.27 0.94
CA ALA A 33 -5.86 -13.65 0.21
C ALA A 33 -6.59 -14.79 0.93
N ASP A 34 -5.88 -15.82 1.37
CA ASP A 34 -6.45 -16.93 2.13
C ASP A 34 -7.04 -16.45 3.46
N TYR A 35 -6.31 -15.58 4.15
CA TYR A 35 -6.82 -14.94 5.37
C TYR A 35 -8.06 -14.07 5.12
N ALA A 36 -8.09 -13.35 4.00
CA ALA A 36 -9.26 -12.55 3.62
C ALA A 36 -10.50 -13.41 3.37
N VAL A 37 -10.33 -14.58 2.77
CA VAL A 37 -11.42 -15.55 2.55
C VAL A 37 -11.85 -16.16 3.88
N GLU A 38 -10.91 -16.68 4.66
CA GLU A 38 -11.17 -17.32 5.97
C GLU A 38 -11.93 -16.39 6.94
N LYS A 39 -11.56 -15.11 6.96
CA LYS A 39 -12.13 -14.13 7.90
C LYS A 39 -13.20 -13.23 7.29
N HIS A 40 -13.73 -13.59 6.13
CA HIS A 40 -14.80 -12.87 5.44
C HIS A 40 -14.47 -11.41 5.07
N TYR A 41 -13.19 -11.10 4.89
CA TYR A 41 -12.77 -9.79 4.32
C TYR A 41 -12.81 -9.78 2.78
N ARG A 42 -12.99 -10.93 2.14
CA ARG A 42 -13.24 -11.00 0.70
C ARG A 42 -14.71 -10.80 0.42
N ILE A 43 -15.05 -9.70 -0.29
CA ILE A 43 -16.43 -9.38 -0.68
C ILE A 43 -16.62 -9.78 -2.14
N ILE A 44 -17.54 -10.70 -2.41
CA ILE A 44 -17.87 -11.13 -3.77
C ILE A 44 -18.40 -9.93 -4.56
N GLY A 45 -17.82 -9.67 -5.73
CA GLY A 45 -18.21 -8.54 -6.58
C GLY A 45 -17.63 -7.18 -6.20
N ALA A 46 -17.10 -7.01 -4.98
CA ALA A 46 -16.63 -5.71 -4.49
C ALA A 46 -15.13 -5.66 -4.09
N GLY A 47 -14.43 -6.81 -4.05
CA GLY A 47 -13.00 -6.84 -3.73
C GLY A 47 -12.68 -7.16 -2.28
N THR A 48 -11.91 -6.32 -1.61
CA THR A 48 -11.40 -6.54 -0.26
C THR A 48 -12.03 -5.52 0.70
N HIS A 49 -12.59 -6.01 1.81
CA HIS A 49 -13.06 -5.16 2.90
C HIS A 49 -11.88 -4.55 3.66
N ASP A 50 -11.93 -3.27 3.97
CA ASP A 50 -10.84 -2.50 4.58
C ASP A 50 -10.46 -2.95 5.99
N GLY A 51 -11.35 -3.62 6.71
CA GLY A 51 -11.08 -4.22 8.01
C GLY A 51 -9.88 -5.18 8.00
N ILE A 52 -9.52 -5.74 6.84
CA ILE A 52 -8.35 -6.60 6.70
C ILE A 52 -7.05 -5.88 7.05
N PHE A 53 -6.95 -4.57 6.79
CA PHE A 53 -5.70 -3.84 6.98
C PHE A 53 -5.25 -3.88 8.45
N LYS A 54 -6.16 -3.62 9.37
CA LYS A 54 -5.88 -3.74 10.80
C LYS A 54 -5.73 -5.21 11.24
N ALA A 55 -6.60 -6.08 10.73
CA ALA A 55 -6.61 -7.49 11.11
C ALA A 55 -5.36 -8.25 10.65
N ALA A 56 -4.87 -8.01 9.44
CA ALA A 56 -3.64 -8.62 8.93
C ALA A 56 -2.41 -8.20 9.76
N ALA A 57 -2.31 -6.93 10.14
CA ALA A 57 -1.22 -6.48 11.01
C ALA A 57 -1.28 -7.14 12.39
N LYS A 58 -2.48 -7.29 12.96
CA LYS A 58 -2.66 -8.00 14.23
C LYS A 58 -2.26 -9.49 14.13
N LYS A 59 -2.56 -10.15 13.01
CA LYS A 59 -2.31 -11.59 12.82
C LYS A 59 -0.88 -11.90 12.42
N PHE A 60 -0.30 -11.09 11.53
CA PHE A 60 0.95 -11.38 10.85
C PHE A 60 2.07 -10.39 11.16
N GLY A 61 1.76 -9.31 11.89
CA GLY A 61 2.69 -8.22 12.11
C GLY A 61 3.98 -8.61 12.81
N ASP A 62 3.89 -9.44 13.85
CA ASP A 62 5.08 -9.92 14.58
C ASP A 62 5.96 -10.83 13.71
N THR A 63 5.35 -11.64 12.84
CA THR A 63 6.08 -12.55 11.95
C THR A 63 6.80 -11.80 10.83
N TYR A 64 6.15 -10.77 10.28
CA TYR A 64 6.64 -10.07 9.08
C TYR A 64 7.08 -8.63 9.34
N GLY A 65 7.22 -8.24 10.60
CA GLY A 65 7.82 -6.96 10.99
C GLY A 65 7.03 -5.73 10.57
N PHE A 66 5.71 -5.73 10.69
CA PHE A 66 4.88 -4.56 10.40
C PHE A 66 3.75 -4.38 11.43
N THR A 67 3.36 -3.14 11.65
CA THR A 67 2.25 -2.81 12.54
C THR A 67 1.30 -1.80 11.91
N TYR A 68 0.02 -1.95 12.23
CA TYR A 68 -1.00 -0.97 11.87
C TYR A 68 -1.01 0.16 12.90
N ILE A 69 -0.86 1.39 12.44
CA ILE A 69 -0.82 2.57 13.30
C ILE A 69 -2.21 3.18 13.45
N LYS A 70 -2.81 3.56 12.32
CA LYS A 70 -4.15 4.18 12.29
C LYS A 70 -4.73 4.25 10.88
N THR A 71 -6.03 4.56 10.82
CA THR A 71 -6.66 5.14 9.63
C THR A 71 -6.67 6.65 9.75
N THR A 72 -6.42 7.35 8.64
CA THR A 72 -6.59 8.80 8.53
C THR A 72 -7.23 9.17 7.19
N TYR A 73 -7.84 10.35 7.14
CA TYR A 73 -8.40 10.95 5.92
C TYR A 73 -7.62 12.20 5.50
N SER A 74 -6.53 12.50 6.21
CA SER A 74 -5.71 13.69 6.00
C SER A 74 -4.44 13.37 5.21
N THR A 75 -4.32 13.92 4.00
CA THR A 75 -3.09 13.81 3.18
C THR A 75 -1.89 14.48 3.82
N SER A 76 -2.09 15.55 4.61
CA SER A 76 -1.01 16.18 5.36
C SER A 76 -0.46 15.25 6.44
N GLU A 77 -1.33 14.55 7.15
CA GLU A 77 -0.94 13.56 8.14
C GLU A 77 -0.21 12.38 7.49
N VAL A 78 -0.69 11.87 6.35
CA VAL A 78 0.00 10.82 5.57
C VAL A 78 1.43 11.25 5.25
N ARG A 79 1.64 12.48 4.77
CA ARG A 79 2.99 12.98 4.46
C ARG A 79 3.91 12.98 5.68
N GLU A 80 3.39 13.36 6.85
CA GLU A 80 4.21 13.34 8.08
C GLU A 80 4.60 11.90 8.49
N TYR A 81 3.71 10.92 8.30
CA TYR A 81 4.05 9.52 8.52
C TYR A 81 5.04 8.98 7.49
N LEU A 82 4.87 9.30 6.20
CA LEU A 82 5.81 8.90 5.14
C LEU A 82 7.23 9.47 5.40
N LYS A 83 7.34 10.73 5.84
CA LYS A 83 8.62 11.32 6.25
C LYS A 83 9.32 10.60 7.41
N LYS A 84 8.55 9.88 8.21
CA LYS A 84 9.06 9.08 9.34
C LYS A 84 9.36 7.63 8.95
N GLY A 85 9.30 7.27 7.66
CA GLY A 85 9.54 5.92 7.18
C GLY A 85 8.35 4.97 7.31
N CYS A 86 7.15 5.49 7.60
CA CYS A 86 5.93 4.73 7.51
C CYS A 86 5.48 4.61 6.04
N VAL A 87 4.54 3.71 5.77
CA VAL A 87 3.86 3.59 4.49
C VAL A 87 2.35 3.74 4.69
N ALA A 88 1.64 4.05 3.61
CA ALA A 88 0.19 4.15 3.63
C ALA A 88 -0.43 3.30 2.53
N ILE A 89 -1.47 2.54 2.84
CA ILE A 89 -2.38 2.00 1.82
C ILE A 89 -3.46 3.05 1.60
N SER A 90 -3.63 3.49 0.37
CA SER A 90 -4.61 4.49 -0.03
C SER A 90 -5.79 3.83 -0.73
N HIS A 91 -6.99 4.06 -0.24
CA HIS A 91 -8.22 3.68 -0.91
C HIS A 91 -8.58 4.75 -1.93
N VAL A 92 -8.32 4.47 -3.18
CA VAL A 92 -8.75 5.30 -4.32
C VAL A 92 -10.05 4.72 -4.91
N PRO A 93 -10.79 5.45 -5.74
CA PRO A 93 -12.05 4.93 -6.30
C PRO A 93 -11.91 3.55 -6.93
N GLY A 94 -12.56 2.56 -6.33
CA GLY A 94 -12.59 1.17 -6.80
C GLY A 94 -11.27 0.39 -6.65
N HIS A 95 -10.26 0.93 -5.95
CA HIS A 95 -8.94 0.31 -5.91
C HIS A 95 -8.13 0.67 -4.66
N TYR A 96 -7.15 -0.19 -4.31
CA TYR A 96 -6.16 0.09 -3.27
C TYR A 96 -4.77 0.17 -3.87
N VAL A 97 -4.02 1.19 -3.49
CA VAL A 97 -2.60 1.39 -3.87
C VAL A 97 -1.76 1.63 -2.63
N THR A 98 -0.47 1.29 -2.69
CA THR A 98 0.47 1.58 -1.60
C THR A 98 1.23 2.85 -1.92
N VAL A 99 1.21 3.81 -1.00
CA VAL A 99 2.06 4.99 -1.02
C VAL A 99 3.25 4.70 -0.12
N ALA A 100 4.38 4.43 -0.75
CA ALA A 100 5.56 3.89 -0.08
C ALA A 100 6.53 4.97 0.42
N ASP A 101 6.54 6.13 -0.23
CA ASP A 101 7.44 7.21 0.16
C ASP A 101 6.95 8.60 -0.34
N PHE A 102 7.50 9.65 0.23
CA PHE A 102 7.29 11.03 -0.17
C PHE A 102 8.59 11.80 -0.22
N ASN A 103 8.94 12.35 -1.38
CA ASN A 103 10.10 13.20 -1.54
C ASN A 103 9.73 14.66 -1.20
N PRO A 104 10.21 15.24 -0.09
CA PRO A 104 9.82 16.57 0.34
C PRO A 104 10.38 17.69 -0.56
N LYS A 105 11.49 17.44 -1.28
CA LYS A 105 12.10 18.42 -2.19
C LYS A 105 11.28 18.55 -3.47
N THR A 106 10.92 17.43 -4.08
CA THR A 106 10.19 17.42 -5.35
C THR A 106 8.67 17.41 -5.18
N LYS A 107 8.18 17.22 -3.95
CA LYS A 107 6.75 17.05 -3.62
C LYS A 107 6.10 15.86 -4.35
N LYS A 108 6.89 14.84 -4.65
CA LYS A 108 6.45 13.63 -5.36
C LYS A 108 6.33 12.46 -4.41
N TYR A 109 5.44 11.53 -4.74
CA TYR A 109 5.20 10.30 -4.00
C TYR A 109 5.68 9.09 -4.78
N LEU A 110 6.19 8.08 -4.07
CA LEU A 110 6.41 6.75 -4.59
C LEU A 110 5.15 5.93 -4.41
N VAL A 111 4.61 5.41 -5.50
CA VAL A 111 3.39 4.59 -5.47
C VAL A 111 3.68 3.22 -6.02
N LEU A 112 3.22 2.20 -5.30
CA LEU A 112 3.24 0.81 -5.71
C LEU A 112 1.80 0.40 -6.00
N ASP A 113 1.53 0.06 -7.26
CA ASP A 113 0.19 -0.20 -7.78
C ASP A 113 0.15 -1.56 -8.47
N SER A 114 -0.73 -2.44 -8.01
CA SER A 114 -0.96 -3.76 -8.61
C SER A 114 -1.67 -3.70 -9.96
N HIS A 115 -2.28 -2.55 -10.29
CA HIS A 115 -2.94 -2.31 -11.58
C HIS A 115 -2.54 -0.94 -12.11
N PRO A 116 -1.27 -0.78 -12.54
CA PRO A 116 -0.76 0.51 -13.00
C PRO A 116 -1.49 0.96 -14.28
N ILE A 117 -1.79 2.24 -14.34
CA ILE A 117 -2.33 2.90 -15.53
C ILE A 117 -1.37 3.98 -16.01
N LYS A 118 -1.51 4.43 -17.27
CA LYS A 118 -0.61 5.44 -17.87
C LYS A 118 -0.47 6.71 -17.01
N SER A 119 -1.56 7.15 -16.37
CA SER A 119 -1.56 8.32 -15.49
C SER A 119 -1.06 8.03 -14.08
N ARG A 120 -0.90 6.76 -13.70
CA ARG A 120 -0.42 6.30 -12.41
C ARG A 120 0.51 5.10 -12.59
N PRO A 121 1.71 5.29 -13.16
CA PRO A 121 2.70 4.23 -13.27
C PRO A 121 3.23 3.85 -11.88
N THR A 122 3.55 2.57 -11.71
CA THR A 122 4.08 2.04 -10.44
C THR A 122 5.60 2.20 -10.35
N GLY A 123 6.12 2.24 -9.11
CA GLY A 123 7.55 2.11 -8.84
C GLY A 123 8.40 3.33 -9.16
N SER A 124 7.81 4.50 -9.42
CA SER A 124 8.55 5.74 -9.62
C SER A 124 7.92 6.92 -8.88
N PHE A 125 8.76 7.89 -8.50
CA PHE A 125 8.25 9.13 -7.91
C PHE A 125 7.53 9.97 -8.95
N GLY A 126 6.30 10.38 -8.64
CA GLY A 126 5.47 11.14 -9.56
C GLY A 126 4.51 12.10 -8.87
N ASN A 127 3.79 12.85 -9.72
CA ASN A 127 2.84 13.89 -9.30
C ASN A 127 1.40 13.38 -9.19
N TRP A 128 1.17 12.10 -9.45
CA TRP A 128 -0.17 11.50 -9.45
C TRP A 128 -0.88 11.56 -8.11
N PHE A 129 -0.12 11.82 -7.02
CA PHE A 129 -0.63 12.11 -5.69
C PHE A 129 -0.42 13.57 -5.29
N LYS A 130 -0.42 14.51 -6.23
CA LYS A 130 -0.58 15.91 -5.86
C LYS A 130 -1.90 16.06 -5.10
N ARG A 131 -1.90 16.94 -4.09
CA ARG A 131 -3.07 17.27 -3.30
C ARG A 131 -4.34 17.45 -4.13
N GLU A 132 -4.25 18.12 -5.27
CA GLU A 132 -5.37 18.36 -6.18
C GLU A 132 -5.92 17.10 -6.82
N ARG A 133 -5.08 16.08 -7.11
CA ARG A 133 -5.52 14.80 -7.66
C ARG A 133 -6.04 13.85 -6.59
N LEU A 134 -5.50 13.90 -5.36
CA LEU A 134 -6.02 13.16 -4.22
C LEU A 134 -7.34 13.75 -3.73
N GLU A 135 -7.50 15.08 -3.80
CA GLU A 135 -8.64 15.79 -3.25
C GLU A 135 -9.72 16.14 -4.28
N ARG A 136 -9.45 16.21 -5.58
CA ARG A 136 -10.37 16.70 -6.61
C ARG A 136 -10.48 15.91 -7.90
N GLY A 137 -9.61 14.97 -8.17
CA GLY A 137 -9.46 14.49 -9.53
C GLY A 137 -9.58 12.99 -9.74
N GLY A 138 -10.55 12.30 -9.18
CA GLY A 138 -10.72 10.87 -9.45
C GLY A 138 -9.68 9.96 -8.80
N LEU A 139 -8.73 10.53 -8.05
CA LEU A 139 -7.81 9.85 -7.15
C LEU A 139 -8.03 10.31 -5.70
N THR A 140 -9.22 10.79 -5.38
CA THR A 140 -9.60 11.14 -4.01
C THR A 140 -9.55 9.89 -3.18
N SER A 141 -8.60 9.81 -2.27
CA SER A 141 -8.60 8.73 -1.31
C SER A 141 -9.74 8.93 -0.33
N SER A 142 -10.54 7.90 -0.15
CA SER A 142 -11.57 7.89 0.89
C SER A 142 -10.99 7.59 2.26
N ALA A 143 -9.80 6.92 2.32
CA ALA A 143 -9.09 6.59 3.55
C ALA A 143 -7.63 6.24 3.26
N TYR A 144 -6.79 6.42 4.27
CA TYR A 144 -5.41 5.96 4.30
C TYR A 144 -5.18 5.08 5.53
N TYR A 145 -4.60 3.92 5.33
CA TYR A 145 -4.25 2.96 6.36
C TYR A 145 -2.74 3.00 6.55
N ILE A 146 -2.29 3.49 7.70
CA ILE A 146 -0.87 3.75 7.99
C ILE A 146 -0.23 2.55 8.66
N TYR A 147 0.91 2.15 8.14
CA TYR A 147 1.76 1.08 8.66
C TYR A 147 3.15 1.57 9.00
N GLY A 148 3.75 0.95 10.01
CA GLY A 148 5.12 1.20 10.41
C GLY A 148 5.82 -0.09 10.86
N VAL A 149 7.11 0.02 11.20
CA VAL A 149 7.88 -1.08 11.77
C VAL A 149 7.70 -1.09 13.29
N PRO A 150 7.40 -2.25 13.91
CA PRO A 150 7.23 -2.35 15.36
C PRO A 150 8.49 -1.88 16.11
N GLY A 151 8.30 -1.11 17.18
CA GLY A 151 9.39 -0.71 18.07
C GLY A 151 10.36 0.34 17.52
N GLN A 152 10.23 0.79 16.28
CA GLN A 152 10.99 1.91 15.77
C GLN A 152 10.30 3.23 16.11
N ALA A 153 11.01 4.11 16.81
CA ALA A 153 10.71 5.52 16.73
C ALA A 153 10.93 5.91 15.25
N TRP A 154 9.86 6.27 14.57
CA TRP A 154 9.75 6.53 13.14
C TRP A 154 10.88 7.44 12.65
N LYS A 155 12.04 6.88 12.30
CA LYS A 155 13.18 7.61 11.77
C LYS A 155 13.12 7.54 10.24
N TYR A 156 13.19 8.70 9.64
CA TYR A 156 13.32 8.87 8.21
C TYR A 156 14.72 8.45 7.74
N GLU A 157 14.80 7.43 6.90
CA GLU A 157 15.97 7.12 6.08
C GLU A 157 15.56 7.00 4.61
N SER A 158 15.88 8.01 3.83
CA SER A 158 15.39 8.21 2.45
C SER A 158 16.09 7.37 1.37
N ALA A 159 16.94 6.43 1.72
CA ALA A 159 17.88 5.82 0.77
C ALA A 159 17.44 4.51 0.11
N LYS A 160 16.28 3.93 0.43
CA LYS A 160 15.92 2.58 -0.04
C LYS A 160 15.08 2.53 -1.33
N GLY A 161 14.74 3.65 -1.94
CA GLY A 161 13.77 3.71 -3.05
C GLY A 161 14.22 3.10 -4.39
N ILE A 162 15.51 2.98 -4.66
CA ILE A 162 16.00 2.65 -6.01
C ILE A 162 16.13 1.15 -6.26
N GLN A 163 16.61 0.38 -5.29
CA GLN A 163 16.71 -1.08 -5.41
C GLN A 163 15.32 -1.74 -5.41
N PHE A 164 14.41 -1.17 -4.66
CA PHE A 164 13.02 -1.53 -4.52
C PHE A 164 12.25 -1.63 -5.85
N GLN A 165 12.56 -0.79 -6.83
CA GLN A 165 11.84 -0.69 -8.10
C GLN A 165 12.00 -1.93 -9.00
N LYS A 166 13.19 -2.54 -9.02
CA LYS A 166 13.50 -3.65 -9.93
C LYS A 166 12.83 -4.94 -9.50
N ASP A 167 12.89 -5.24 -8.21
CA ASP A 167 12.43 -6.53 -7.68
C ASP A 167 10.89 -6.59 -7.63
N LEU A 168 10.23 -5.49 -7.27
CA LEU A 168 8.78 -5.42 -7.25
C LEU A 168 8.15 -5.41 -8.66
N PHE A 169 8.82 -4.77 -9.62
CA PHE A 169 8.38 -4.75 -11.01
C PHE A 169 8.41 -6.16 -11.63
N THR A 170 9.44 -6.93 -11.33
CA THR A 170 9.55 -8.33 -11.75
C THR A 170 8.43 -9.17 -11.15
N PHE A 171 8.12 -8.99 -9.87
CA PHE A 171 7.04 -9.70 -9.19
C PHE A 171 5.66 -9.38 -9.77
N MET A 172 5.36 -8.12 -10.07
CA MET A 172 4.06 -7.72 -10.62
C MET A 172 3.81 -8.26 -12.04
N ILE A 173 4.87 -8.55 -12.80
CA ILE A 173 4.77 -9.19 -14.12
C ILE A 173 4.35 -10.67 -14.00
N TYR A 174 4.81 -11.37 -12.98
CA TYR A 174 4.45 -12.77 -12.74
C TYR A 174 3.01 -12.97 -12.20
N MET A 175 2.35 -11.90 -11.75
CA MET A 175 0.98 -11.93 -11.22
C MET A 175 -0.10 -11.64 -12.28
N ARG A 176 0.27 -11.44 -13.53
CA ARG A 176 -0.64 -11.32 -14.68
C ARG A 176 -0.98 -12.71 -15.24
#